data_49ab0f9d74c5e34613ef2dc2f75a1c9c
#
_entry.id   49ab0f9d74c5e34613ef2dc2f75a1c9c
#
_cell.length_a   1.000
_cell.length_b   1.000
_cell.length_c   1.000
_cell.angle_alpha   90.00
_cell.angle_beta   90.00
_cell.angle_gamma   90.00
#
_symmetry.space_group_name_H-M   'P 1'
#
loop_
_entity.id
_entity.type
_entity.pdbx_description
1 polymer ?
#
loop_
_entity_poly.entity_id
_entity_poly.type
_entity_poly.pdbx_seq_one_letter_code
_entity_poly.pdbx_strand_id
1 'polypeptide(L)'
;NGGLFTDMDEASVTTTINDLRTAFSLQKWLEKNARAGTRYVESLLAHFGVRSSDKRLQRPEYIGGSKASMAISEVLQTSQTGTTPQANMAGHGISVSSGKQASYYCEEHGYIMTLLSVRPNTAYYQGVPRHWSKFDRMQYYWPDFAFLGEQEIKNQEIYYVHNSPDWNNGTFGYIPRYSEYRYNPSRVSGQMKTTLEFWHMGRKFASNPSLNDAFIKCDPTNRIFAVTDPTKDTITAHVFHKIIARRPLPKYGNPGSI
;
A
#
# COMPACT_ATOMS: atom_id res chain seq x y z
N ASN A 1 -20.47 -21.17 78.44
CA ASN A 1 -20.21 -21.78 77.16
C ASN A 1 -20.62 -20.80 76.06
N GLY A 2 -19.71 -19.91 75.72
CA GLY A 2 -19.90 -18.99 74.60
C GLY A 2 -19.47 -19.66 73.34
N GLY A 3 -20.43 -20.19 72.56
CA GLY A 3 -20.17 -20.60 71.18
C GLY A 3 -20.04 -19.37 70.31
N LEU A 4 -19.08 -19.35 69.34
CA LEU A 4 -19.03 -18.38 68.32
C LEU A 4 -20.29 -18.56 67.44
N PHE A 5 -21.21 -17.61 67.54
CA PHE A 5 -22.30 -17.49 66.55
C PHE A 5 -21.98 -16.37 65.63
N THR A 6 -22.03 -16.67 64.37
CA THR A 6 -22.03 -15.63 63.35
C THR A 6 -23.47 -15.21 63.15
N ASP A 7 -23.79 -13.99 63.54
CA ASP A 7 -25.10 -13.40 63.32
C ASP A 7 -25.23 -13.11 61.82
N MET A 8 -26.12 -13.84 61.17
CA MET A 8 -26.33 -13.73 59.70
C MET A 8 -27.45 -12.73 59.37
N ASP A 9 -28.09 -12.11 60.38
CA ASP A 9 -29.22 -11.19 60.16
C ASP A 9 -28.79 -9.81 59.64
N GLU A 10 -27.53 -9.41 59.80
CA GLU A 10 -27.00 -8.16 59.22
C GLU A 10 -26.19 -8.33 57.92
N ALA A 11 -25.90 -9.54 57.50
CA ALA A 11 -25.22 -9.79 56.26
C ALA A 11 -26.23 -9.89 55.09
N SER A 12 -26.74 -8.76 54.63
CA SER A 12 -27.47 -8.75 53.35
C SER A 12 -26.48 -9.05 52.21
N VAL A 13 -26.34 -10.33 51.87
CA VAL A 13 -25.61 -10.76 50.73
C VAL A 13 -26.43 -10.36 49.50
N THR A 14 -26.19 -9.16 48.98
CA THR A 14 -26.79 -8.64 47.74
C THR A 14 -26.17 -9.25 46.48
N THR A 15 -25.49 -10.39 46.62
CA THR A 15 -24.83 -11.08 45.49
C THR A 15 -25.86 -11.80 44.67
N THR A 16 -25.99 -11.42 43.42
CA THR A 16 -26.88 -12.11 42.48
C THR A 16 -26.25 -13.43 42.00
N ILE A 17 -27.09 -14.35 41.50
CA ILE A 17 -26.60 -15.59 40.87
C ILE A 17 -25.63 -15.30 39.75
N ASN A 18 -25.80 -14.18 39.03
CA ASN A 18 -24.86 -13.75 37.97
C ASN A 18 -23.50 -13.34 38.53
N ASP A 19 -23.45 -12.66 39.66
CA ASP A 19 -22.19 -12.28 40.33
C ASP A 19 -21.43 -13.53 40.77
N LEU A 20 -22.13 -14.53 41.30
CA LEU A 20 -21.53 -15.80 41.66
C LEU A 20 -20.94 -16.53 40.45
N ARG A 21 -21.69 -16.60 39.33
CA ARG A 21 -21.19 -17.19 38.07
C ARG A 21 -19.96 -16.46 37.52
N THR A 22 -19.97 -15.14 37.58
CA THR A 22 -18.83 -14.32 37.18
C THR A 22 -17.61 -14.59 38.06
N ALA A 23 -17.82 -14.70 39.39
CA ALA A 23 -16.76 -15.01 40.35
C ALA A 23 -16.13 -16.39 40.08
N PHE A 24 -16.94 -17.42 39.85
CA PHE A 24 -16.43 -18.75 39.48
C PHE A 24 -15.70 -18.77 38.18
N SER A 25 -16.20 -18.06 37.15
CA SER A 25 -15.52 -17.94 35.85
C SER A 25 -14.18 -17.22 35.98
N LEU A 26 -14.14 -16.16 36.78
CA LEU A 26 -12.91 -15.41 37.07
C LEU A 26 -11.90 -16.27 37.85
N GLN A 27 -12.35 -16.99 38.85
CA GLN A 27 -11.52 -17.91 39.65
C GLN A 27 -10.89 -18.96 38.73
N LYS A 28 -11.66 -19.61 37.89
CA LYS A 28 -11.20 -20.60 36.92
C LYS A 28 -10.17 -20.02 35.93
N TRP A 29 -10.38 -18.77 35.50
CA TRP A 29 -9.46 -18.07 34.64
C TRP A 29 -8.13 -17.78 35.37
N LEU A 30 -8.19 -17.28 36.61
CA LEU A 30 -7.01 -17.01 37.43
C LEU A 30 -6.21 -18.28 37.73
N GLU A 31 -6.87 -19.38 38.10
CA GLU A 31 -6.22 -20.67 38.32
C GLU A 31 -5.51 -21.19 37.07
N LYS A 32 -6.11 -20.99 35.88
CA LYS A 32 -5.52 -21.38 34.62
C LYS A 32 -4.27 -20.58 34.34
N ASN A 33 -4.27 -19.27 34.60
CA ASN A 33 -3.10 -18.41 34.49
C ASN A 33 -1.99 -18.79 35.49
N ALA A 34 -2.38 -19.11 36.74
CA ALA A 34 -1.42 -19.52 37.78
C ALA A 34 -0.66 -20.81 37.41
N ARG A 35 -1.34 -21.76 36.77
CA ARG A 35 -0.75 -23.05 36.36
C ARG A 35 0.13 -22.89 35.10
N ALA A 36 -0.28 -22.04 34.15
CA ALA A 36 0.36 -21.94 32.85
C ALA A 36 1.38 -20.82 32.76
N GLY A 37 1.39 -19.87 33.66
CA GLY A 37 2.18 -18.64 33.62
C GLY A 37 1.41 -17.48 32.95
N THR A 38 1.92 -16.27 33.18
CA THR A 38 1.26 -15.01 32.76
C THR A 38 1.94 -14.34 31.57
N ARG A 39 2.98 -14.94 31.03
CA ARG A 39 3.63 -14.42 29.83
C ARG A 39 2.69 -14.55 28.63
N TYR A 40 2.80 -13.63 27.70
CA TYR A 40 1.93 -13.56 26.53
C TYR A 40 1.77 -14.91 25.80
N VAL A 41 2.89 -15.57 25.46
CA VAL A 41 2.88 -16.86 24.76
C VAL A 41 2.27 -17.98 25.60
N GLU A 42 2.52 -17.98 26.92
CA GLU A 42 1.99 -18.96 27.87
C GLU A 42 0.47 -18.78 28.03
N SER A 43 0.00 -17.55 28.12
CA SER A 43 -1.42 -17.21 28.19
C SER A 43 -2.18 -17.64 26.92
N LEU A 44 -1.63 -17.36 25.74
CA LEU A 44 -2.23 -17.82 24.47
C LEU A 44 -2.33 -19.34 24.41
N LEU A 45 -1.26 -20.03 24.76
CA LEU A 45 -1.25 -21.49 24.76
C LEU A 45 -2.24 -22.07 25.78
N ALA A 46 -2.31 -21.50 26.99
CA ALA A 46 -3.17 -22.00 28.04
C ALA A 46 -4.67 -21.80 27.77
N HIS A 47 -5.06 -20.64 27.26
CA HIS A 47 -6.46 -20.30 27.06
C HIS A 47 -7.00 -20.74 25.69
N PHE A 48 -6.17 -20.68 24.64
CA PHE A 48 -6.60 -20.91 23.26
C PHE A 48 -5.96 -22.14 22.60
N GLY A 49 -4.94 -22.74 23.23
CA GLY A 49 -4.25 -23.91 22.68
C GLY A 49 -3.36 -23.58 21.47
N VAL A 50 -3.04 -22.32 21.24
CA VAL A 50 -2.29 -21.85 20.07
C VAL A 50 -0.90 -21.37 20.49
N ARG A 51 0.11 -21.69 19.70
CA ARG A 51 1.44 -21.09 19.80
C ARG A 51 1.58 -20.04 18.71
N SER A 52 1.77 -18.79 19.12
CA SER A 52 2.06 -17.72 18.18
C SER A 52 3.37 -17.97 17.43
N SER A 53 3.35 -17.80 16.12
CA SER A 53 4.52 -17.91 15.24
C SER A 53 5.48 -16.73 15.39
N ASP A 54 4.94 -15.53 15.64
CA ASP A 54 5.71 -14.30 15.87
C ASP A 54 5.84 -13.96 17.34
N LYS A 55 6.75 -14.63 18.03
CA LYS A 55 6.91 -14.51 19.49
C LYS A 55 7.61 -13.23 19.95
N ARG A 56 8.31 -12.52 19.09
CA ARG A 56 9.24 -11.45 19.51
C ARG A 56 9.19 -10.21 18.67
N LEU A 57 8.82 -10.32 17.39
CA LEU A 57 8.99 -9.22 16.43
C LEU A 57 7.81 -8.27 16.38
N GLN A 58 6.60 -8.72 16.72
CA GLN A 58 5.34 -7.93 16.69
C GLN A 58 5.21 -7.11 15.39
N ARG A 59 5.63 -7.70 14.28
CA ARG A 59 5.60 -7.07 12.96
C ARG A 59 4.28 -7.40 12.26
N PRO A 60 3.79 -6.47 11.44
CA PRO A 60 2.65 -6.78 10.57
C PRO A 60 3.00 -7.93 9.63
N GLU A 61 2.09 -8.89 9.52
CA GLU A 61 2.20 -9.99 8.57
C GLU A 61 1.44 -9.66 7.30
N TYR A 62 2.02 -10.03 6.17
CA TYR A 62 1.40 -9.84 4.88
C TYR A 62 0.37 -10.94 4.61
N ILE A 63 -0.91 -10.54 4.55
CA ILE A 63 -2.02 -11.47 4.30
C ILE A 63 -2.26 -11.64 2.80
N GLY A 64 -2.21 -10.55 2.06
CA GLY A 64 -2.45 -10.59 0.63
C GLY A 64 -2.60 -9.20 0.02
N GLY A 65 -2.63 -9.15 -1.31
CA GLY A 65 -2.81 -7.91 -2.04
C GLY A 65 -3.21 -8.15 -3.48
N SER A 66 -3.75 -7.13 -4.10
CA SER A 66 -4.07 -7.13 -5.52
C SER A 66 -3.66 -5.82 -6.15
N LYS A 67 -3.53 -5.82 -7.47
CA LYS A 67 -3.23 -4.65 -8.29
C LYS A 67 -4.22 -4.59 -9.43
N ALA A 68 -4.75 -3.41 -9.69
CA ALA A 68 -5.58 -3.13 -10.85
C ALA A 68 -5.05 -1.92 -11.59
N SER A 69 -5.15 -1.91 -12.90
CA SER A 69 -4.89 -0.75 -13.73
C SER A 69 -6.12 0.15 -13.77
N MET A 70 -5.89 1.46 -13.81
CA MET A 70 -6.91 2.46 -14.08
C MET A 70 -6.90 2.76 -15.57
N ALA A 71 -8.05 2.64 -16.23
CA ALA A 71 -8.23 3.09 -17.61
C ALA A 71 -8.59 4.58 -17.59
N ILE A 72 -7.82 5.37 -18.32
CA ILE A 72 -8.08 6.79 -18.50
C ILE A 72 -8.69 6.99 -19.86
N SER A 73 -9.86 7.63 -19.92
CA SER A 73 -10.56 8.00 -21.13
C SER A 73 -10.73 9.51 -21.22
N GLU A 74 -10.94 9.99 -22.41
CA GLU A 74 -11.28 11.38 -22.69
C GLU A 74 -12.75 11.69 -22.42
N VAL A 75 -13.01 12.89 -21.96
CA VAL A 75 -14.33 13.51 -21.91
C VAL A 75 -14.27 14.77 -22.79
N LEU A 76 -15.05 14.79 -23.84
CA LEU A 76 -15.06 15.88 -24.81
C LEU A 76 -16.20 16.85 -24.53
N GLN A 77 -15.91 18.13 -24.67
CA GLN A 77 -16.92 19.21 -24.66
C GLN A 77 -17.76 19.10 -25.96
N THR A 78 -19.05 18.84 -25.84
CA THR A 78 -19.96 18.74 -26.98
C THR A 78 -20.63 20.05 -27.37
N SER A 79 -20.58 21.04 -26.50
CA SER A 79 -21.15 22.38 -26.72
C SER A 79 -20.10 23.47 -26.53
N GLN A 80 -20.23 24.55 -27.30
CA GLN A 80 -19.37 25.72 -27.15
C GLN A 80 -19.95 26.70 -26.15
N THR A 81 -19.10 27.23 -25.27
CA THR A 81 -19.42 28.38 -24.41
C THR A 81 -18.44 29.53 -24.71
N GLY A 82 -18.68 30.71 -24.15
CA GLY A 82 -17.79 31.85 -24.37
C GLY A 82 -16.35 31.66 -23.89
N THR A 83 -16.12 30.71 -22.98
CA THR A 83 -14.80 30.44 -22.37
C THR A 83 -14.25 29.06 -22.70
N THR A 84 -15.09 28.12 -23.11
CA THR A 84 -14.68 26.76 -23.43
C THR A 84 -15.09 26.40 -24.85
N PRO A 85 -14.12 26.20 -25.77
CA PRO A 85 -14.42 25.84 -27.14
C PRO A 85 -14.98 24.41 -27.22
N GLN A 86 -15.74 24.13 -28.28
CA GLN A 86 -16.18 22.77 -28.61
C GLN A 86 -14.97 21.84 -28.79
N ALA A 87 -15.11 20.60 -28.40
CA ALA A 87 -14.07 19.58 -28.37
C ALA A 87 -12.92 19.86 -27.37
N ASN A 88 -13.09 20.76 -26.43
CA ASN A 88 -12.16 20.86 -25.31
C ASN A 88 -12.14 19.56 -24.53
N MET A 89 -10.96 19.08 -24.21
CA MET A 89 -10.75 17.72 -23.72
C MET A 89 -10.31 17.70 -22.26
N ALA A 90 -10.85 16.75 -21.50
CA ALA A 90 -10.44 16.45 -20.14
C ALA A 90 -10.34 14.94 -19.93
N GLY A 91 -9.54 14.51 -18.97
CA GLY A 91 -9.39 13.11 -18.62
C GLY A 91 -10.38 12.66 -17.54
N HIS A 92 -10.81 11.41 -17.65
CA HIS A 92 -11.61 10.72 -16.66
C HIS A 92 -11.06 9.30 -16.48
N GLY A 93 -10.87 8.87 -15.23
CA GLY A 93 -10.30 7.56 -14.92
C GLY A 93 -11.30 6.64 -14.24
N ILE A 94 -11.39 5.40 -14.69
CA ILE A 94 -12.17 4.35 -14.05
C ILE A 94 -11.32 3.12 -13.83
N SER A 95 -11.43 2.53 -12.64
CA SER A 95 -10.86 1.22 -12.33
C SER A 95 -11.88 0.35 -11.63
N VAL A 96 -12.06 -0.86 -12.14
CA VAL A 96 -12.87 -1.90 -11.50
C VAL A 96 -12.00 -3.12 -11.32
N SER A 97 -11.92 -3.63 -10.11
CA SER A 97 -11.16 -4.84 -9.83
C SER A 97 -11.86 -5.73 -8.83
N SER A 98 -11.73 -7.04 -9.00
CA SER A 98 -11.98 -8.01 -7.96
C SER A 98 -10.66 -8.35 -7.28
N GLY A 99 -10.59 -8.12 -5.97
CA GLY A 99 -9.44 -8.52 -5.18
C GLY A 99 -9.24 -10.03 -5.18
N LYS A 100 -8.00 -10.49 -5.07
CA LYS A 100 -7.72 -11.90 -4.84
C LYS A 100 -8.19 -12.28 -3.44
N GLN A 101 -8.85 -13.43 -3.33
CA GLN A 101 -9.19 -14.00 -2.02
C GLN A 101 -7.90 -14.34 -1.28
N ALA A 102 -7.76 -13.83 -0.06
CA ALA A 102 -6.71 -14.20 0.86
C ALA A 102 -7.30 -14.98 2.03
N SER A 103 -6.53 -15.89 2.59
CA SER A 103 -6.91 -16.68 3.77
C SER A 103 -5.80 -16.54 4.80
N TYR A 104 -6.18 -16.30 6.03
CA TYR A 104 -5.25 -16.12 7.14
C TYR A 104 -5.79 -16.81 8.38
N TYR A 105 -4.93 -17.53 9.09
CA TYR A 105 -5.24 -18.11 10.38
C TYR A 105 -4.74 -17.19 11.49
N CYS A 106 -5.68 -16.61 12.25
CA CYS A 106 -5.34 -15.72 13.36
C CYS A 106 -4.90 -16.52 14.57
N GLU A 107 -3.63 -16.52 14.86
CA GLU A 107 -3.04 -17.18 16.04
C GLU A 107 -3.21 -16.36 17.31
N GLU A 108 -3.44 -15.07 17.18
CA GLU A 108 -3.56 -14.11 18.26
C GLU A 108 -4.55 -12.99 17.93
N HIS A 109 -4.92 -12.20 18.92
CA HIS A 109 -5.75 -11.02 18.70
C HIS A 109 -4.98 -9.96 17.92
N GLY A 110 -5.60 -9.38 16.92
CA GLY A 110 -4.99 -8.37 16.09
C GLY A 110 -5.99 -7.64 15.21
N TYR A 111 -5.49 -6.70 14.44
CA TYR A 111 -6.27 -5.94 13.45
C TYR A 111 -5.85 -6.31 12.04
N ILE A 112 -6.83 -6.47 11.16
CA ILE A 112 -6.60 -6.60 9.72
C ILE A 112 -6.69 -5.20 9.14
N MET A 113 -5.57 -4.71 8.60
CA MET A 113 -5.49 -3.39 7.97
C MET A 113 -5.34 -3.55 6.46
N THR A 114 -6.16 -2.87 5.71
CA THR A 114 -6.06 -2.81 4.24
C THR A 114 -5.61 -1.42 3.84
N LEU A 115 -4.52 -1.34 3.10
CA LEU A 115 -3.98 -0.09 2.57
C LEU A 115 -4.29 -0.01 1.08
N LEU A 116 -4.89 1.09 0.66
CA LEU A 116 -5.12 1.43 -0.74
C LEU A 116 -4.12 2.50 -1.16
N SER A 117 -3.41 2.28 -2.25
CA SER A 117 -2.53 3.28 -2.84
C SER A 117 -2.78 3.40 -4.34
N VAL A 118 -2.81 4.62 -4.84
CA VAL A 118 -2.87 4.91 -6.27
C VAL A 118 -1.51 5.45 -6.68
N ARG A 119 -0.85 4.76 -7.61
CA ARG A 119 0.48 5.14 -8.09
C ARG A 119 0.49 5.26 -9.60
N PRO A 120 1.11 6.31 -10.16
CA PRO A 120 1.26 6.44 -11.60
C PRO A 120 2.22 5.37 -12.14
N ASN A 121 1.96 4.90 -13.34
CA ASN A 121 2.93 4.15 -14.12
C ASN A 121 3.79 5.17 -14.88
N THR A 122 4.95 5.48 -14.33
CA THR A 122 5.76 6.61 -14.76
C THR A 122 6.42 6.34 -16.12
N ALA A 123 6.30 7.28 -17.04
CA ALA A 123 7.05 7.34 -18.29
C ALA A 123 7.84 8.64 -18.35
N TYR A 124 9.11 8.54 -18.76
CA TYR A 124 10.02 9.68 -18.94
C TYR A 124 10.14 10.00 -20.42
N TYR A 125 9.94 11.24 -20.82
CA TYR A 125 9.92 11.63 -22.23
C TYR A 125 10.83 12.84 -22.56
N GLN A 126 11.38 13.48 -21.55
CA GLN A 126 12.26 14.65 -21.73
C GLN A 126 13.73 14.29 -21.91
N GLY A 127 14.07 13.01 -21.75
CA GLY A 127 15.41 12.50 -21.90
C GLY A 127 15.71 11.92 -23.28
N VAL A 128 16.95 11.55 -23.48
CA VAL A 128 17.46 10.85 -24.66
C VAL A 128 17.71 9.39 -24.30
N PRO A 129 17.02 8.43 -24.93
CA PRO A 129 17.26 7.02 -24.68
C PRO A 129 18.72 6.63 -24.88
N ARG A 130 19.24 5.75 -24.02
CA ARG A 130 20.64 5.32 -23.98
C ARG A 130 21.19 4.86 -25.35
N HIS A 131 20.38 4.16 -26.13
CA HIS A 131 20.82 3.65 -27.42
C HIS A 131 21.20 4.75 -28.46
N TRP A 132 20.74 5.97 -28.24
CA TRP A 132 21.14 7.13 -29.07
C TRP A 132 22.38 7.85 -28.54
N SER A 133 22.87 7.50 -27.34
CA SER A 133 24.03 8.12 -26.70
C SER A 133 25.25 7.20 -26.62
N LYS A 134 25.28 6.14 -27.45
CA LYS A 134 26.40 5.20 -27.53
C LYS A 134 27.33 5.63 -28.66
N PHE A 135 28.51 6.11 -28.30
CA PHE A 135 29.54 6.60 -29.27
C PHE A 135 30.76 5.69 -29.34
N ASP A 136 30.95 4.81 -28.34
CA ASP A 136 32.06 3.87 -28.29
C ASP A 136 31.55 2.43 -28.41
N ARG A 137 32.34 1.58 -29.06
CA ARG A 137 32.08 0.16 -29.21
C ARG A 137 31.92 -0.56 -27.85
N MET A 138 32.63 -0.11 -26.83
CA MET A 138 32.56 -0.69 -25.47
C MET A 138 31.24 -0.41 -24.75
N GLN A 139 30.44 0.54 -25.23
CA GLN A 139 29.11 0.85 -24.70
C GLN A 139 28.02 -0.11 -25.23
N TYR A 140 28.35 -0.88 -26.28
CA TYR A 140 27.48 -1.94 -26.76
C TYR A 140 27.67 -3.23 -25.96
N TYR A 141 26.75 -4.19 -26.15
CA TYR A 141 26.80 -5.45 -25.43
C TYR A 141 28.01 -6.30 -25.82
N TRP A 142 28.74 -6.74 -24.81
CA TRP A 142 29.78 -7.75 -24.89
C TRP A 142 29.60 -8.76 -23.79
N PRO A 143 29.65 -10.08 -24.07
CA PRO A 143 29.48 -11.12 -23.04
C PRO A 143 30.46 -10.98 -21.87
N ASP A 144 31.71 -10.60 -22.13
CA ASP A 144 32.77 -10.46 -21.13
C ASP A 144 32.45 -9.38 -20.08
N PHE A 145 31.63 -8.40 -20.43
CA PHE A 145 31.24 -7.30 -19.52
C PHE A 145 29.85 -7.46 -18.92
N ALA A 146 29.16 -8.59 -19.19
CA ALA A 146 27.78 -8.79 -18.74
C ALA A 146 27.64 -8.87 -17.21
N PHE A 147 28.69 -9.29 -16.52
CA PHE A 147 28.70 -9.54 -15.08
C PHE A 147 29.53 -8.55 -14.27
N LEU A 148 29.80 -7.38 -14.81
CA LEU A 148 30.56 -6.33 -14.11
C LEU A 148 29.77 -5.52 -13.09
N GLY A 149 28.53 -5.91 -12.79
CA GLY A 149 27.69 -5.21 -11.82
C GLY A 149 26.69 -4.25 -12.47
N GLU A 150 26.28 -3.24 -11.71
CA GLU A 150 25.33 -2.22 -12.15
C GLU A 150 25.99 -1.21 -13.11
N GLN A 151 25.19 -0.60 -13.96
CA GLN A 151 25.60 0.52 -14.80
C GLN A 151 24.92 1.80 -14.35
N GLU A 152 25.57 2.92 -14.53
CA GLU A 152 25.00 4.23 -14.28
C GLU A 152 23.86 4.56 -15.25
N ILE A 153 22.85 5.26 -14.77
CA ILE A 153 21.88 6.00 -15.57
C ILE A 153 22.40 7.42 -15.66
N LYS A 154 22.58 7.95 -16.86
CA LYS A 154 22.98 9.33 -17.05
C LYS A 154 21.80 10.27 -16.91
N ASN A 155 22.03 11.48 -16.38
CA ASN A 155 20.99 12.49 -16.24
C ASN A 155 20.25 12.76 -17.55
N GLN A 156 20.96 12.75 -18.67
CA GLN A 156 20.36 12.93 -20.01
C GLN A 156 19.33 11.86 -20.38
N GLU A 157 19.35 10.69 -19.77
CA GLU A 157 18.36 9.64 -20.05
C GLU A 157 17.00 9.97 -19.42
N ILE A 158 16.98 10.75 -18.34
CA ILE A 158 15.78 11.20 -17.64
C ILE A 158 15.35 12.59 -18.12
N TYR A 159 16.31 13.53 -18.18
CA TYR A 159 16.07 14.91 -18.56
C TYR A 159 17.30 15.48 -19.30
N TYR A 160 17.15 15.78 -20.56
CA TYR A 160 18.23 16.34 -21.37
C TYR A 160 18.24 17.86 -21.34
N VAL A 161 19.38 18.45 -21.05
CA VAL A 161 19.60 19.90 -21.07
C VAL A 161 20.53 20.27 -22.21
N HIS A 162 20.04 21.12 -23.12
CA HIS A 162 20.85 21.59 -24.24
C HIS A 162 22.05 22.41 -23.74
N ASN A 163 23.23 22.18 -24.36
CA ASN A 163 24.50 22.86 -24.01
C ASN A 163 24.96 22.68 -22.54
N SER A 164 24.59 21.60 -21.87
CA SER A 164 25.05 21.30 -20.52
C SER A 164 25.67 19.89 -20.44
N PRO A 165 26.88 19.69 -21.01
CA PRO A 165 27.48 18.35 -21.04
C PRO A 165 27.77 17.79 -19.65
N ASP A 166 28.15 18.63 -18.68
CA ASP A 166 28.45 18.19 -17.32
C ASP A 166 27.20 17.63 -16.63
N TRP A 167 26.06 18.31 -16.76
CA TRP A 167 24.79 17.79 -16.28
C TRP A 167 24.40 16.50 -17.01
N ASN A 168 24.43 16.51 -18.33
CA ASN A 168 23.98 15.39 -19.16
C ASN A 168 24.77 14.10 -18.91
N ASN A 169 26.07 14.21 -18.66
CA ASN A 169 26.96 13.09 -18.39
C ASN A 169 26.99 12.68 -16.90
N GLY A 170 26.44 13.49 -16.02
CA GLY A 170 26.37 13.17 -14.58
C GLY A 170 25.53 11.92 -14.32
N THR A 171 25.82 11.23 -13.23
CA THR A 171 25.13 10.02 -12.80
C THR A 171 23.83 10.37 -12.10
N PHE A 172 22.71 9.87 -12.60
CA PHE A 172 21.42 9.99 -11.94
C PHE A 172 21.18 8.88 -10.91
N GLY A 173 21.54 7.65 -11.22
CA GLY A 173 21.37 6.46 -10.41
C GLY A 173 21.97 5.24 -11.10
N TYR A 174 21.61 4.06 -10.63
CA TYR A 174 22.15 2.81 -11.14
C TYR A 174 21.04 1.85 -11.53
N ILE A 175 21.32 0.97 -12.49
CA ILE A 175 20.39 -0.01 -13.06
C ILE A 175 21.19 -1.27 -13.44
N PRO A 176 20.62 -2.45 -13.44
CA PRO A 176 21.30 -3.65 -13.93
C PRO A 176 21.87 -3.43 -15.33
N ARG A 177 23.12 -3.88 -15.51
CA ARG A 177 23.86 -3.68 -16.75
C ARG A 177 23.11 -4.21 -17.96
N TYR A 178 23.16 -3.47 -19.04
CA TYR A 178 22.46 -3.78 -20.29
C TYR A 178 20.93 -3.83 -20.21
N SER A 179 20.33 -3.13 -19.25
CA SER A 179 18.86 -3.08 -19.11
C SER A 179 18.17 -2.49 -20.34
N GLU A 180 18.83 -1.61 -21.08
CA GLU A 180 18.32 -1.03 -22.32
C GLU A 180 18.04 -2.05 -23.43
N TYR A 181 18.60 -3.25 -23.35
CA TYR A 181 18.28 -4.37 -24.24
C TYR A 181 17.07 -5.19 -23.81
N ARG A 182 16.56 -4.96 -22.60
CA ARG A 182 15.47 -5.74 -22.01
C ARG A 182 14.11 -5.05 -22.11
N TYR A 183 14.10 -3.74 -22.30
CA TYR A 183 12.86 -2.98 -22.43
C TYR A 183 12.98 -1.88 -23.45
N ASN A 184 11.84 -1.49 -24.02
CA ASN A 184 11.75 -0.35 -24.93
C ASN A 184 10.89 0.72 -24.25
N PRO A 185 11.43 1.90 -23.91
CA PRO A 185 10.68 2.95 -23.25
C PRO A 185 9.65 3.57 -24.20
N SER A 186 8.51 3.98 -23.64
CA SER A 186 7.54 4.79 -24.35
C SER A 186 8.16 6.13 -24.74
N ARG A 187 7.82 6.62 -25.94
CA ARG A 187 8.34 7.87 -26.49
C ARG A 187 7.22 8.86 -26.72
N VAL A 188 7.52 10.12 -26.50
CA VAL A 188 6.64 11.24 -26.82
C VAL A 188 7.38 12.13 -27.81
N SER A 189 6.75 12.51 -28.91
CA SER A 189 7.38 13.25 -29.99
C SER A 189 6.57 14.47 -30.43
N GLY A 190 7.22 15.41 -31.08
CA GLY A 190 6.58 16.60 -31.67
C GLY A 190 5.87 17.46 -30.64
N GLN A 191 4.73 18.01 -31.01
CA GLN A 191 3.92 18.90 -30.17
C GLN A 191 3.41 18.26 -28.88
N MET A 192 3.36 16.91 -28.81
CA MET A 192 3.04 16.19 -27.60
C MET A 192 4.02 16.44 -26.45
N LYS A 193 5.24 16.92 -26.75
CA LYS A 193 6.21 17.32 -25.72
C LYS A 193 5.91 18.70 -25.11
N THR A 194 5.15 19.55 -25.78
CA THR A 194 5.01 20.98 -25.47
C THR A 194 3.55 21.42 -25.40
N THR A 195 2.94 21.73 -26.54
CA THR A 195 1.61 22.33 -26.62
C THR A 195 0.47 21.32 -26.39
N LEU A 196 0.69 20.06 -26.73
CA LEU A 196 -0.30 18.97 -26.62
C LEU A 196 0.05 17.99 -25.48
N GLU A 197 0.74 18.44 -24.45
CA GLU A 197 1.16 17.59 -23.32
C GLU A 197 0.00 17.01 -22.49
N PHE A 198 -1.19 17.57 -22.62
CA PHE A 198 -2.40 17.08 -21.95
C PHE A 198 -2.92 15.74 -22.53
N TRP A 199 -2.41 15.30 -23.68
CA TRP A 199 -2.75 14.01 -24.28
C TRP A 199 -2.10 12.80 -23.59
N HIS A 200 -1.11 13.02 -22.72
CA HIS A 200 -0.41 11.93 -22.08
C HIS A 200 -0.11 12.22 -20.61
N MET A 201 0.14 11.16 -19.84
CA MET A 201 0.48 11.23 -18.41
C MET A 201 1.99 11.07 -18.15
N GLY A 202 2.86 11.28 -19.15
CA GLY A 202 4.29 11.25 -18.96
C GLY A 202 4.73 12.23 -17.87
N ARG A 203 5.70 11.83 -17.04
CA ARG A 203 6.20 12.67 -15.95
C ARG A 203 6.94 13.86 -16.53
N LYS A 204 6.50 15.07 -16.19
CA LYS A 204 7.09 16.32 -16.61
C LYS A 204 7.94 16.92 -15.49
N PHE A 205 9.18 17.27 -15.82
CA PHE A 205 10.07 18.01 -14.94
C PHE A 205 10.17 19.45 -15.40
N ALA A 206 10.02 20.38 -14.47
CA ALA A 206 10.19 21.82 -14.71
C ALA A 206 11.67 22.23 -14.67
N SER A 207 12.50 21.47 -13.96
CA SER A 207 13.94 21.67 -13.81
C SER A 207 14.65 20.32 -13.69
N ASN A 208 15.96 20.36 -13.59
CA ASN A 208 16.82 19.19 -13.45
C ASN A 208 16.39 18.30 -12.27
N PRO A 209 15.90 17.07 -12.51
CA PRO A 209 15.50 16.18 -11.46
C PRO A 209 16.71 15.56 -10.75
N SER A 210 16.59 15.28 -9.47
CA SER A 210 17.55 14.50 -8.69
C SER A 210 16.87 13.26 -8.12
N LEU A 211 17.63 12.20 -7.87
CA LEU A 211 17.13 10.98 -7.23
C LEU A 211 16.99 11.24 -5.72
N ASN A 212 15.82 11.66 -5.31
CA ASN A 212 15.46 11.98 -3.94
C ASN A 212 14.09 11.38 -3.57
N ASP A 213 13.65 11.61 -2.36
CA ASP A 213 12.35 11.14 -1.86
C ASP A 213 11.16 11.59 -2.74
N ALA A 214 11.16 12.85 -3.16
CA ALA A 214 10.11 13.39 -4.04
C ALA A 214 10.11 12.71 -5.43
N PHE A 215 11.30 12.35 -5.95
CA PHE A 215 11.40 11.62 -7.19
C PHE A 215 10.78 10.22 -7.05
N ILE A 216 11.08 9.52 -5.94
CA ILE A 216 10.59 8.16 -5.67
C ILE A 216 9.09 8.14 -5.40
N LYS A 217 8.57 9.09 -4.63
CA LYS A 217 7.13 9.22 -4.35
C LYS A 217 6.32 9.43 -5.61
N CYS A 218 6.86 10.20 -6.56
CA CYS A 218 6.23 10.47 -7.86
C CYS A 218 4.76 10.87 -7.73
N ASP A 219 4.48 11.98 -7.06
CA ASP A 219 3.11 12.46 -6.90
C ASP A 219 2.45 12.69 -8.26
N PRO A 220 1.29 12.08 -8.53
CA PRO A 220 0.58 12.24 -9.79
C PRO A 220 0.06 13.67 -9.94
N THR A 221 0.17 14.22 -11.14
CA THR A 221 -0.40 15.54 -11.46
C THR A 221 -1.83 15.41 -11.95
N ASN A 222 -2.67 16.39 -11.66
CA ASN A 222 -4.07 16.43 -12.09
C ASN A 222 -4.25 17.15 -13.45
N ARG A 223 -3.16 17.43 -14.18
CA ARG A 223 -3.19 18.30 -15.38
C ARG A 223 -4.13 17.83 -16.50
N ILE A 224 -4.41 16.53 -16.57
CA ILE A 224 -5.27 15.96 -17.62
C ILE A 224 -6.71 15.77 -17.16
N PHE A 225 -6.99 15.85 -15.85
CA PHE A 225 -8.32 15.58 -15.30
C PHE A 225 -9.21 16.82 -15.34
N ALA A 226 -10.52 16.58 -15.43
CA ALA A 226 -11.53 17.66 -15.44
C ALA A 226 -11.55 18.44 -14.11
N VAL A 227 -11.27 17.78 -12.99
CA VAL A 227 -11.26 18.41 -11.67
C VAL A 227 -9.83 18.83 -11.35
N THR A 228 -9.59 20.15 -11.38
CA THR A 228 -8.29 20.77 -11.05
C THR A 228 -8.31 21.57 -9.76
N ASP A 229 -9.47 21.71 -9.13
CA ASP A 229 -9.66 22.45 -7.87
C ASP A 229 -8.96 21.69 -6.72
N PRO A 230 -7.93 22.29 -6.07
CA PRO A 230 -7.18 21.66 -5.01
C PRO A 230 -8.00 21.42 -3.72
N THR A 231 -9.17 22.02 -3.59
CA THR A 231 -10.08 21.84 -2.44
C THR A 231 -10.98 20.63 -2.57
N LYS A 232 -10.97 19.94 -3.73
CA LYS A 232 -11.82 18.79 -4.00
C LYS A 232 -11.00 17.53 -4.12
N ASP A 233 -11.55 16.45 -3.58
CA ASP A 233 -10.97 15.12 -3.76
C ASP A 233 -11.04 14.70 -5.24
N THR A 234 -9.88 14.31 -5.78
CA THR A 234 -9.74 13.91 -7.19
C THR A 234 -9.94 12.42 -7.41
N ILE A 235 -9.92 11.63 -6.34
CA ILE A 235 -10.06 10.18 -6.39
C ILE A 235 -11.14 9.75 -5.40
N THR A 236 -12.12 9.02 -5.87
CA THR A 236 -13.12 8.37 -5.04
C THR A 236 -12.98 6.86 -5.14
N ALA A 237 -13.06 6.16 -4.02
CA ALA A 237 -12.96 4.71 -3.98
C ALA A 237 -14.19 4.11 -3.28
N HIS A 238 -14.78 3.10 -3.90
CA HIS A 238 -15.81 2.28 -3.29
C HIS A 238 -15.27 0.87 -3.11
N VAL A 239 -15.18 0.42 -1.85
CA VAL A 239 -14.61 -0.88 -1.50
C VAL A 239 -15.71 -1.78 -0.92
N PHE A 240 -15.98 -2.89 -1.60
CA PHE A 240 -16.88 -3.92 -1.10
C PHE A 240 -16.08 -5.00 -0.36
N HIS A 241 -16.38 -5.18 0.93
CA HIS A 241 -15.75 -6.20 1.78
C HIS A 241 -16.61 -7.46 1.84
N LYS A 242 -16.06 -8.59 1.39
CA LYS A 242 -16.63 -9.92 1.58
C LYS A 242 -15.73 -10.73 2.50
N ILE A 243 -16.06 -10.75 3.78
CA ILE A 243 -15.26 -11.39 4.83
C ILE A 243 -16.01 -12.59 5.37
N ILE A 244 -15.36 -13.75 5.37
CA ILE A 244 -15.86 -14.95 6.04
C ILE A 244 -14.92 -15.27 7.19
N ALA A 245 -15.43 -15.20 8.43
CA ALA A 245 -14.65 -15.52 9.62
C ALA A 245 -15.22 -16.75 10.32
N ARG A 246 -14.35 -17.70 10.65
CA ARG A 246 -14.69 -18.84 11.50
C ARG A 246 -14.09 -18.59 12.87
N ARG A 247 -14.93 -18.56 13.90
CA ARG A 247 -14.50 -18.26 15.27
C ARG A 247 -15.04 -19.35 16.21
N PRO A 248 -14.24 -19.84 17.17
CA PRO A 248 -14.68 -20.84 18.15
C PRO A 248 -15.47 -20.18 19.28
N LEU A 249 -16.56 -19.48 18.93
CA LEU A 249 -17.47 -18.84 19.88
C LEU A 249 -18.81 -19.57 19.88
N PRO A 250 -19.43 -19.76 21.04
CA PRO A 250 -20.77 -20.31 21.09
C PRO A 250 -21.79 -19.38 20.40
N LYS A 251 -22.72 -19.97 19.67
CA LYS A 251 -23.75 -19.19 18.95
C LYS A 251 -24.69 -18.47 19.93
N TYR A 252 -24.94 -19.07 21.08
CA TYR A 252 -25.80 -18.52 22.14
C TYR A 252 -24.99 -18.47 23.43
N GLY A 253 -25.12 -17.38 24.16
CA GLY A 253 -24.49 -17.20 25.47
C GLY A 253 -25.25 -17.86 26.62
N ASN A 254 -25.70 -19.09 26.43
CA ASN A 254 -26.37 -19.81 27.50
C ASN A 254 -25.42 -20.04 28.68
N PRO A 255 -25.81 -19.69 29.91
CA PRO A 255 -24.99 -19.98 31.09
C PRO A 255 -24.72 -21.47 31.17
N GLY A 256 -23.46 -21.87 31.16
CA GLY A 256 -23.08 -23.26 31.41
C GLY A 256 -23.41 -23.69 32.85
N SER A 257 -23.55 -24.98 33.07
CA SER A 257 -23.56 -25.55 34.43
C SER A 257 -22.20 -25.25 35.07
N ILE A 258 -22.28 -24.78 36.33
CA ILE A 258 -21.10 -24.49 37.18
C ILE A 258 -20.40 -25.80 37.52
#